data_0f648cd488f596619582584df5349234
#
_entry.id   0f648cd488f596619582584df5349234
#
_cell.length_a   1.000
_cell.length_b   1.000
_cell.length_c   1.000
_cell.angle_alpha   90.00
_cell.angle_beta   90.00
_cell.angle_gamma   90.00
#
_symmetry.space_group_name_H-M   'P 1'
#
loop_
_entity.id
_entity.type
_entity.pdbx_description
1 polymer ?
#
loop_
_entity_poly.entity_id
_entity_poly.type
_entity_poly.pdbx_seq_one_letter_code
_entity_poly.pdbx_strand_id
1 'polypeptide(L)'
;GSSTLYDLHSSLVERCVNESFNSIKNAQESDYLNLYNNQINKINYIIFHLNRGFLYLDRSYNPILSQPISEPLSVSIKDREPIILQSLKIFKNKFLVPCKDNLFKALINYLLHNNNLENEEISRKIKKIFNLMKIEVFSKPKIIKRNNEIIWENEESNLSENENKIFDDWFNNYFLKDISSYCKNKSAEFVNLAISELISSILNVKDHLNSLKNYFDEIYYNKISLIFDENFIKNNKAKIENYFFNLDKNGFKQFYEKNKNSKSCLNFIFTFLIYSIQSNDLKIFENKGIQFNLKEENICIPIEIKKGLDKFFSEFFNKSDPEYNNSLIRICQRVLNMKSYSKKLALYVNDCMRKNFKGKSEEEKNNELNQIIQVFSLLIDKSSFIFNIEKQMSERLIKNSSISLNTEKKFITLIKQEVGIYYTNKMSKMISDLDRSNKEIEEYNKLKNKSLPNDIKFEPLVISQGIWFIKEQYYEKMSIPTFLSAFTDDFENIYKQRYHNHTKLFWLHGLSKIEIKYLCFKNNYFSKSTLLQFLILLEIEKYKKLSIIKIAENIGCKVNLVLDDIYGLIFNPTYNHQHLKDKGLLLGNFDENNKTFKETDEFWFNFDFKSNKLRFNTKSILKKS
;
A
#
# COMPACT_ATOMS: atom_id res chain seq x y z
N GLY A 1 53.71 17.74 22.63
CA GLY A 1 53.65 17.82 21.18
C GLY A 1 52.28 17.67 20.56
N SER A 2 51.74 16.46 20.47
CA SER A 2 50.49 16.22 19.73
C SER A 2 49.24 16.70 20.48
N SER A 3 49.17 16.62 21.80
CA SER A 3 48.05 17.13 22.59
C SER A 3 47.89 18.62 22.42
N THR A 4 48.99 19.38 22.39
CA THR A 4 49.04 20.81 22.16
C THR A 4 48.53 21.22 20.78
N LEU A 5 48.72 20.38 19.74
CA LEU A 5 48.22 20.68 18.42
C LEU A 5 46.68 20.46 18.26
N TYR A 6 46.16 19.44 18.93
CA TYR A 6 44.68 19.27 19.02
C TYR A 6 44.02 20.40 19.78
N ASP A 7 44.66 20.84 20.90
CA ASP A 7 44.17 21.95 21.72
C ASP A 7 44.29 23.30 20.95
N LEU A 8 45.36 23.46 20.16
CA LEU A 8 45.53 24.62 19.28
C LEU A 8 44.43 24.64 18.17
N HIS A 9 44.18 23.51 17.52
CA HIS A 9 43.13 23.42 16.51
C HIS A 9 41.78 23.81 17.13
N SER A 10 41.40 23.18 18.26
CA SER A 10 40.14 23.47 18.95
C SER A 10 40.03 24.94 19.36
N SER A 11 41.10 25.56 19.88
CA SER A 11 41.11 26.96 20.25
C SER A 11 40.97 27.91 19.05
N LEU A 12 41.55 27.58 17.91
CA LEU A 12 41.39 28.35 16.66
C LEU A 12 39.96 28.28 16.14
N VAL A 13 39.34 27.09 16.14
CA VAL A 13 37.95 26.93 15.75
C VAL A 13 37.03 27.68 16.73
N GLU A 14 37.24 27.53 18.01
CA GLU A 14 36.44 28.18 19.03
C GLU A 14 36.53 29.72 18.95
N ARG A 15 37.71 30.27 18.74
CA ARG A 15 37.92 31.72 18.53
C ARG A 15 37.13 32.22 17.34
N CYS A 16 37.24 31.54 16.19
CA CYS A 16 36.49 31.94 14.99
C CYS A 16 34.98 31.88 15.19
N VAL A 17 34.48 30.82 15.85
CA VAL A 17 33.06 30.63 16.12
C VAL A 17 32.54 31.72 17.07
N ASN A 18 33.29 32.05 18.15
CA ASN A 18 32.93 33.10 19.10
C ASN A 18 32.94 34.50 18.46
N GLU A 19 33.93 34.84 17.62
CA GLU A 19 33.95 36.08 16.85
C GLU A 19 32.73 36.21 15.95
N SER A 20 32.37 35.13 15.26
CA SER A 20 31.21 35.07 14.38
C SER A 20 29.89 35.21 15.15
N PHE A 21 29.78 34.58 16.33
CA PHE A 21 28.62 34.70 17.20
C PHE A 21 28.45 36.15 17.71
N ASN A 22 29.52 36.76 18.19
CA ASN A 22 29.48 38.13 18.69
C ASN A 22 29.06 39.15 17.60
N SER A 23 29.40 38.90 16.34
CA SER A 23 29.02 39.78 15.21
C SER A 23 27.53 39.79 14.89
N ILE A 24 26.79 38.71 15.24
CA ILE A 24 25.35 38.60 14.96
C ILE A 24 24.47 38.70 16.19
N LYS A 25 25.03 38.65 17.41
CA LYS A 25 24.28 38.61 18.66
C LYS A 25 23.25 39.74 18.79
N ASN A 26 23.59 40.92 18.30
CA ASN A 26 22.76 42.12 18.39
C ASN A 26 22.20 42.57 17.05
N ALA A 27 22.17 41.69 16.03
CA ALA A 27 21.67 42.01 14.69
C ALA A 27 20.15 42.24 14.70
N GLN A 28 19.69 43.20 13.90
CA GLN A 28 18.26 43.42 13.70
C GLN A 28 17.61 42.23 12.96
N GLU A 29 16.35 41.96 13.25
CA GLU A 29 15.63 40.81 12.73
C GLU A 29 15.53 40.77 11.20
N SER A 30 15.41 41.95 10.56
CA SER A 30 15.36 42.11 9.09
C SER A 30 16.61 41.60 8.39
N ASP A 31 17.79 41.79 8.98
CA ASP A 31 19.07 41.44 8.35
C ASP A 31 19.67 40.17 8.90
N TYR A 32 19.04 39.60 9.94
CA TYR A 32 19.59 38.47 10.68
C TYR A 32 19.91 37.26 9.79
N LEU A 33 19.02 36.87 8.89
CA LEU A 33 19.20 35.70 8.01
C LEU A 33 20.40 35.87 7.05
N ASN A 34 20.59 37.09 6.53
CA ASN A 34 21.73 37.39 5.65
C ASN A 34 23.04 37.37 6.42
N LEU A 35 23.08 38.03 7.58
CA LEU A 35 24.25 38.05 8.45
C LEU A 35 24.58 36.64 8.95
N TYR A 36 23.59 35.92 9.40
CA TYR A 36 23.75 34.53 9.86
C TYR A 36 24.37 33.65 8.75
N ASN A 37 23.84 33.70 7.52
CA ASN A 37 24.37 32.94 6.39
C ASN A 37 25.82 33.34 6.04
N ASN A 38 26.15 34.64 6.13
CA ASN A 38 27.51 35.13 5.89
C ASN A 38 28.48 34.58 6.95
N GLN A 39 28.08 34.57 8.23
CA GLN A 39 28.93 34.03 9.31
C GLN A 39 29.09 32.50 9.17
N ILE A 40 28.05 31.80 8.80
CA ILE A 40 28.16 30.35 8.47
C ILE A 40 29.19 30.11 7.37
N ASN A 41 29.16 30.87 6.29
CA ASN A 41 30.11 30.72 5.20
C ASN A 41 31.56 30.96 5.69
N LYS A 42 31.76 31.96 6.54
CA LYS A 42 33.06 32.27 7.17
C LYS A 42 33.53 31.11 8.05
N ILE A 43 32.66 30.63 8.93
CA ILE A 43 32.96 29.50 9.84
C ILE A 43 33.31 28.25 9.05
N ASN A 44 32.46 27.88 8.08
CA ASN A 44 32.68 26.70 7.24
C ASN A 44 34.00 26.82 6.45
N TYR A 45 34.31 27.98 5.92
CA TYR A 45 35.58 28.22 5.24
C TYR A 45 36.78 27.97 6.15
N ILE A 46 36.76 28.54 7.33
CA ILE A 46 37.85 28.39 8.29
C ILE A 46 37.97 26.96 8.79
N ILE A 47 36.87 26.32 9.17
CA ILE A 47 36.91 24.91 9.59
C ILE A 47 37.41 24.01 8.46
N PHE A 48 36.97 24.21 7.22
CA PHE A 48 37.45 23.44 6.07
C PHE A 48 38.97 23.52 5.90
N HIS A 49 39.53 24.72 5.98
CA HIS A 49 40.97 24.91 5.82
C HIS A 49 41.78 24.43 7.03
N LEU A 50 41.28 24.67 8.23
CA LEU A 50 41.92 24.14 9.46
C LEU A 50 41.91 22.63 9.48
N ASN A 51 40.80 21.98 9.18
CA ASN A 51 40.73 20.53 9.13
C ASN A 51 41.68 19.93 8.08
N ARG A 52 41.83 20.57 6.92
CA ARG A 52 42.83 20.15 5.91
C ARG A 52 44.26 20.32 6.41
N GLY A 53 44.56 21.43 7.07
CA GLY A 53 45.90 21.69 7.65
C GLY A 53 46.27 20.71 8.76
N PHE A 54 45.29 20.30 9.54
CA PHE A 54 45.48 19.38 10.67
C PHE A 54 45.14 17.90 10.37
N LEU A 55 44.82 17.57 9.12
CA LEU A 55 44.44 16.19 8.70
C LEU A 55 45.50 15.14 9.04
N TYR A 56 46.76 15.56 9.13
CA TYR A 56 47.86 14.73 9.54
C TYR A 56 47.67 14.18 10.96
N LEU A 57 47.10 14.96 11.87
CA LEU A 57 46.86 14.51 13.26
C LEU A 57 45.88 13.33 13.29
N ASP A 58 44.77 13.43 12.55
CA ASP A 58 43.79 12.34 12.49
C ASP A 58 44.39 11.06 11.91
N ARG A 59 45.18 11.16 10.85
CA ARG A 59 45.86 10.02 10.22
C ARG A 59 46.93 9.38 11.10
N SER A 60 47.64 10.22 11.87
CA SER A 60 48.78 9.76 12.65
C SER A 60 48.41 9.28 14.05
N TYR A 61 47.29 9.74 14.60
CA TYR A 61 46.93 9.53 16.01
C TYR A 61 45.56 8.94 16.25
N ASN A 62 44.71 8.78 15.20
CA ASN A 62 43.41 8.15 15.34
C ASN A 62 43.39 6.78 14.68
N PRO A 63 43.39 5.68 15.49
CA PRO A 63 43.45 4.30 14.97
C PRO A 63 42.18 3.90 14.18
N ILE A 64 41.08 4.65 14.27
CA ILE A 64 39.84 4.36 13.51
C ILE A 64 39.99 4.75 12.03
N LEU A 65 40.90 5.66 11.70
CA LEU A 65 41.10 6.17 10.33
C LEU A 65 42.40 5.65 9.67
N SER A 66 43.28 4.91 10.39
CA SER A 66 44.50 4.36 9.85
C SER A 66 44.35 2.89 9.48
N GLN A 67 44.70 2.53 8.23
CA GLN A 67 45.01 1.13 7.90
C GLN A 67 46.22 0.67 8.73
N PRO A 68 46.35 -0.63 9.07
CA PRO A 68 47.31 -1.11 10.03
C PRO A 68 48.73 -0.91 9.49
N ILE A 69 49.46 0.04 10.06
CA ILE A 69 50.93 0.07 9.99
C ILE A 69 51.43 -0.66 11.21
N SER A 70 52.13 -1.73 10.95
CA SER A 70 52.82 -2.56 11.94
C SER A 70 53.86 -1.71 12.71
N GLU A 71 53.55 -1.30 13.93
CA GLU A 71 54.43 -1.21 15.07
C GLU A 71 53.78 -0.44 16.24
N PRO A 72 54.01 -0.86 17.50
CA PRO A 72 53.33 -0.30 18.65
C PRO A 72 54.03 0.97 19.14
N LEU A 73 53.44 2.13 18.91
CA LEU A 73 53.84 3.34 19.63
C LEU A 73 52.95 3.51 20.86
N SER A 74 53.66 3.58 21.97
CA SER A 74 53.20 3.64 23.35
C SER A 74 52.11 4.69 23.66
N VAL A 75 51.04 4.18 24.31
CA VAL A 75 50.35 4.73 25.47
C VAL A 75 49.92 6.21 25.43
N SER A 76 48.62 6.43 25.51
CA SER A 76 47.84 7.61 25.95
C SER A 76 47.07 8.48 24.94
N ILE A 77 46.96 8.08 23.67
CA ILE A 77 46.23 8.89 22.67
C ILE A 77 45.01 8.12 22.11
N LYS A 78 44.63 7.01 22.71
CA LYS A 78 43.59 6.10 22.21
C LYS A 78 42.14 6.63 22.25
N ASP A 79 41.87 7.75 22.90
CA ASP A 79 40.50 8.20 23.18
C ASP A 79 40.15 9.63 22.67
N ARG A 80 40.91 10.14 21.68
CA ARG A 80 40.57 11.46 21.12
C ARG A 80 39.67 11.34 19.91
N GLU A 81 38.59 12.13 19.92
CA GLU A 81 37.69 12.23 18.77
C GLU A 81 38.38 12.85 17.55
N PRO A 82 37.96 12.46 16.33
CA PRO A 82 38.44 13.09 15.10
C PRO A 82 38.28 14.61 15.10
N ILE A 83 39.20 15.34 14.51
CA ILE A 83 39.23 16.79 14.43
C ILE A 83 37.92 17.36 13.85
N ILE A 84 37.36 16.67 12.85
CA ILE A 84 36.10 17.07 12.22
C ILE A 84 34.93 17.03 13.21
N LEU A 85 34.87 16.03 14.09
CA LEU A 85 33.84 15.91 15.13
C LEU A 85 34.00 16.98 16.21
N GLN A 86 35.25 17.26 16.61
CA GLN A 86 35.53 18.34 17.56
C GLN A 86 35.10 19.70 16.99
N SER A 87 35.44 19.97 15.72
CA SER A 87 35.03 21.18 15.02
C SER A 87 33.52 21.33 14.97
N LEU A 88 32.83 20.24 14.69
CA LEU A 88 31.35 20.19 14.66
C LEU A 88 30.74 20.47 16.02
N LYS A 89 31.29 19.85 17.09
CA LYS A 89 30.81 20.07 18.45
C LYS A 89 30.99 21.53 18.90
N ILE A 90 32.14 22.14 18.59
CA ILE A 90 32.40 23.55 18.91
C ILE A 90 31.43 24.43 18.13
N PHE A 91 31.28 24.22 16.84
CA PHE A 91 30.36 24.96 15.98
C PHE A 91 28.91 24.87 16.50
N LYS A 92 28.45 23.65 16.80
CA LYS A 92 27.12 23.42 17.35
C LYS A 92 26.93 24.18 18.68
N ASN A 93 27.79 23.93 19.66
CA ASN A 93 27.59 24.42 21.01
C ASN A 93 27.81 25.93 21.17
N LYS A 94 28.70 26.50 20.38
CA LYS A 94 29.10 27.94 20.51
C LYS A 94 28.42 28.85 19.48
N PHE A 95 27.81 28.30 18.41
CA PHE A 95 27.14 29.10 17.40
C PHE A 95 25.71 28.67 17.13
N LEU A 96 25.48 27.41 16.72
CA LEU A 96 24.13 26.99 16.33
C LEU A 96 23.14 27.07 17.48
N VAL A 97 23.48 26.49 18.63
CA VAL A 97 22.59 26.49 19.82
C VAL A 97 22.36 27.90 20.38
N PRO A 98 23.36 28.75 20.60
CA PRO A 98 23.14 30.10 21.07
C PRO A 98 22.38 31.02 20.11
N CYS A 99 22.45 30.78 18.80
CA CYS A 99 21.70 31.54 17.81
C CYS A 99 20.26 31.03 17.57
N LYS A 100 19.89 29.90 18.19
CA LYS A 100 18.66 29.16 17.92
C LYS A 100 17.41 30.05 17.95
N ASP A 101 17.16 30.77 19.03
CA ASP A 101 15.91 31.50 19.23
C ASP A 101 15.74 32.67 18.24
N ASN A 102 16.81 33.43 18.00
CA ASN A 102 16.79 34.52 17.03
C ASN A 102 16.65 34.02 15.60
N LEU A 103 17.33 32.92 15.30
CA LEU A 103 17.21 32.25 14.00
C LEU A 103 15.78 31.75 13.76
N PHE A 104 15.16 31.14 14.77
CA PHE A 104 13.81 30.60 14.67
C PHE A 104 12.79 31.71 14.38
N LYS A 105 12.89 32.84 15.10
CA LYS A 105 12.03 34.02 14.87
C LYS A 105 12.24 34.58 13.46
N ALA A 106 13.48 34.79 13.05
CA ALA A 106 13.80 35.35 11.75
C ALA A 106 13.33 34.45 10.59
N LEU A 107 13.45 33.12 10.72
CA LEU A 107 12.93 32.16 9.74
C LEU A 107 11.40 32.19 9.63
N ILE A 108 10.72 32.22 10.80
CA ILE A 108 9.26 32.27 10.85
C ILE A 108 8.76 33.56 10.19
N ASN A 109 9.30 34.71 10.59
CA ASN A 109 8.92 35.99 10.00
C ASN A 109 9.17 36.05 8.51
N TYR A 110 10.28 35.52 8.04
CA TYR A 110 10.57 35.46 6.61
C TYR A 110 9.58 34.58 5.86
N LEU A 111 9.32 33.36 6.35
CA LEU A 111 8.46 32.38 5.67
C LEU A 111 6.97 32.75 5.70
N LEU A 112 6.49 33.43 6.74
CA LEU A 112 5.08 33.77 6.88
C LEU A 112 4.70 35.17 6.36
N HIS A 113 5.63 36.13 6.41
CA HIS A 113 5.30 37.53 6.11
C HIS A 113 5.96 38.07 4.82
N ASN A 114 6.81 37.29 4.18
CA ASN A 114 7.45 37.74 2.95
C ASN A 114 6.66 37.28 1.72
N ASN A 115 6.23 38.23 0.89
CA ASN A 115 5.47 37.96 -0.33
C ASN A 115 6.33 37.47 -1.50
N ASN A 116 7.65 37.42 -1.36
CA ASN A 116 8.58 37.11 -2.45
C ASN A 116 9.39 35.83 -2.16
N LEU A 117 8.68 34.73 -1.83
CA LEU A 117 9.28 33.41 -1.51
C LEU A 117 9.88 32.69 -2.75
N GLU A 118 9.68 33.21 -3.95
CA GLU A 118 10.19 32.62 -5.21
C GLU A 118 11.62 33.07 -5.53
N ASN A 119 12.24 33.93 -4.71
CA ASN A 119 13.62 34.36 -4.92
C ASN A 119 14.59 33.17 -4.71
N GLU A 120 15.19 32.69 -5.81
CA GLU A 120 16.08 31.53 -5.80
C GLU A 120 17.31 31.71 -4.89
N GLU A 121 17.85 32.92 -4.78
CA GLU A 121 19.02 33.17 -3.94
C GLU A 121 18.70 32.98 -2.46
N ILE A 122 17.59 33.53 -2.01
CA ILE A 122 17.16 33.43 -0.62
C ILE A 122 16.68 32.00 -0.32
N SER A 123 15.99 31.38 -1.27
CA SER A 123 15.59 29.97 -1.14
C SER A 123 16.80 29.06 -0.93
N ARG A 124 17.89 29.30 -1.64
CA ARG A 124 19.14 28.57 -1.47
C ARG A 124 19.76 28.80 -0.09
N LYS A 125 19.74 30.04 0.40
CA LYS A 125 20.22 30.38 1.76
C LYS A 125 19.42 29.67 2.86
N ILE A 126 18.10 29.66 2.76
CA ILE A 126 17.23 29.00 3.74
C ILE A 126 17.41 27.47 3.71
N LYS A 127 17.47 26.84 2.54
CA LYS A 127 17.76 25.40 2.43
C LYS A 127 19.10 25.03 3.06
N LYS A 128 20.10 25.88 2.93
CA LYS A 128 21.39 25.72 3.60
C LYS A 128 21.27 25.78 5.11
N ILE A 129 20.48 26.70 5.65
CA ILE A 129 20.20 26.80 7.07
C ILE A 129 19.47 25.54 7.56
N PHE A 130 18.46 25.05 6.83
CA PHE A 130 17.74 23.82 7.19
C PHE A 130 18.66 22.60 7.22
N ASN A 131 19.57 22.48 6.25
CA ASN A 131 20.56 21.41 6.25
C ASN A 131 21.49 21.48 7.47
N LEU A 132 21.83 22.68 7.92
CA LEU A 132 22.63 22.86 9.15
C LEU A 132 21.86 22.52 10.42
N MET A 133 20.55 22.77 10.45
CA MET A 133 19.72 22.36 11.59
C MET A 133 19.61 20.82 11.71
N LYS A 134 19.83 20.09 10.64
CA LYS A 134 19.88 18.62 10.59
C LYS A 134 21.26 18.05 10.97
N ILE A 135 22.25 18.88 11.18
CA ILE A 135 23.67 18.46 11.37
C ILE A 135 23.89 17.67 12.67
N GLU A 136 22.95 17.77 13.61
CA GLU A 136 23.01 17.10 14.92
C GLU A 136 23.04 15.58 14.81
N VAL A 137 22.62 15.05 13.67
CA VAL A 137 22.39 13.61 13.40
C VAL A 137 23.50 13.03 12.51
N PHE A 138 24.49 13.80 12.15
CA PHE A 138 25.55 13.30 11.28
C PHE A 138 26.43 12.30 12.04
N SER A 139 26.32 11.03 11.68
CA SER A 139 27.13 9.93 12.22
C SER A 139 28.57 9.99 11.70
N LYS A 140 28.74 10.38 10.44
CA LYS A 140 30.03 10.58 9.79
C LYS A 140 30.07 11.92 9.04
N PRO A 141 30.19 13.04 9.79
CA PRO A 141 30.21 14.37 9.20
C PRO A 141 31.48 14.60 8.39
N LYS A 142 31.35 15.19 7.24
CA LYS A 142 32.45 15.74 6.46
C LYS A 142 32.14 17.15 5.99
N ILE A 143 33.17 17.96 5.80
CA ILE A 143 33.08 19.27 5.22
C ILE A 143 33.73 19.27 3.85
N ILE A 144 32.96 19.63 2.84
CA ILE A 144 33.39 19.56 1.43
C ILE A 144 33.21 20.88 0.71
N LYS A 145 33.96 21.08 -0.36
CA LYS A 145 33.78 22.17 -1.30
C LYS A 145 33.07 21.70 -2.56
N ARG A 146 31.88 22.24 -2.82
CA ARG A 146 31.08 21.95 -4.01
C ARG A 146 30.58 23.27 -4.62
N ASN A 147 30.75 23.46 -5.92
CA ASN A 147 30.28 24.67 -6.64
C ASN A 147 30.68 26.01 -5.96
N ASN A 148 31.92 26.12 -5.51
CA ASN A 148 32.47 27.27 -4.76
C ASN A 148 31.86 27.50 -3.34
N GLU A 149 30.97 26.65 -2.90
CA GLU A 149 30.47 26.69 -1.50
C GLU A 149 31.10 25.57 -0.67
N ILE A 150 31.29 25.84 0.62
CA ILE A 150 31.79 24.87 1.59
C ILE A 150 30.62 24.47 2.48
N ILE A 151 30.27 23.19 2.44
CA ILE A 151 29.09 22.64 3.10
C ILE A 151 29.42 21.41 3.96
N TRP A 152 28.59 21.16 4.95
CA TRP A 152 28.60 19.93 5.73
C TRP A 152 27.76 18.86 5.06
N GLU A 153 28.29 17.64 4.98
CA GLU A 153 27.57 16.45 4.50
C GLU A 153 27.77 15.28 5.48
N ASN A 154 26.87 14.31 5.44
CA ASN A 154 27.02 13.03 6.11
C ASN A 154 27.43 11.96 5.08
N GLU A 155 28.39 11.10 5.40
CA GLU A 155 28.79 10.02 4.47
C GLU A 155 27.77 8.90 4.37
N GLU A 156 26.93 8.71 5.40
CA GLU A 156 25.88 7.70 5.41
C GLU A 156 24.56 8.34 4.98
N SER A 157 24.00 7.85 3.86
CA SER A 157 22.74 8.34 3.30
C SER A 157 21.47 7.85 4.03
N ASN A 158 21.62 6.89 4.96
CA ASN A 158 20.49 6.32 5.70
C ASN A 158 20.37 6.95 7.08
N LEU A 159 19.83 8.17 7.14
CA LEU A 159 19.34 8.75 8.38
C LEU A 159 17.99 8.08 8.69
N SER A 160 17.90 7.40 9.83
CA SER A 160 16.60 6.96 10.37
C SER A 160 15.69 8.18 10.53
N GLU A 161 14.43 8.07 10.09
CA GLU A 161 13.44 9.17 10.05
C GLU A 161 13.17 9.85 11.40
N ASN A 162 13.80 9.40 12.51
CA ASN A 162 13.45 9.77 13.89
C ASN A 162 14.40 10.75 14.58
N GLU A 163 15.39 11.36 13.92
CA GLU A 163 16.50 12.01 14.67
C GLU A 163 16.85 13.47 14.31
N ASN A 164 16.00 14.23 13.64
CA ASN A 164 16.27 15.64 13.31
C ASN A 164 15.89 16.62 14.46
N LYS A 165 16.46 16.42 15.66
CA LYS A 165 15.97 17.08 16.88
C LYS A 165 15.81 18.61 16.79
N ILE A 166 16.79 19.35 16.27
CA ILE A 166 16.70 20.84 16.20
C ILE A 166 15.67 21.26 15.15
N PHE A 167 15.68 20.65 13.98
CA PHE A 167 14.74 20.98 12.91
C PHE A 167 13.32 20.60 13.29
N ASP A 168 13.11 19.41 13.83
CA ASP A 168 11.80 18.93 14.25
C ASP A 168 11.24 19.72 15.43
N ASP A 169 12.09 20.09 16.39
CA ASP A 169 11.71 20.97 17.50
C ASP A 169 11.25 22.34 16.97
N TRP A 170 12.05 22.96 16.09
CA TRP A 170 11.66 24.21 15.45
C TRP A 170 10.36 24.08 14.67
N PHE A 171 10.26 23.06 13.81
CA PHE A 171 9.10 22.88 12.94
C PHE A 171 7.83 22.61 13.74
N ASN A 172 7.85 21.65 14.66
CA ASN A 172 6.64 21.22 15.37
C ASN A 172 6.26 22.18 16.52
N ASN A 173 7.24 22.72 17.27
CA ASN A 173 6.97 23.48 18.48
C ASN A 173 6.89 25.01 18.25
N TYR A 174 7.49 25.51 17.18
CA TYR A 174 7.49 26.95 16.87
C TYR A 174 6.74 27.23 15.56
N PHE A 175 7.24 26.71 14.44
CA PHE A 175 6.72 27.07 13.13
C PHE A 175 5.26 26.67 12.91
N LEU A 176 4.85 25.43 13.28
CA LEU A 176 3.46 25.01 13.16
C LEU A 176 2.52 25.81 14.09
N LYS A 177 2.98 26.24 15.27
CA LYS A 177 2.18 27.08 16.16
C LYS A 177 1.95 28.46 15.56
N ASP A 178 3.01 29.05 15.00
CA ASP A 178 2.91 30.38 14.39
C ASP A 178 2.11 30.35 13.08
N ILE A 179 2.25 29.30 12.26
CA ILE A 179 1.34 29.07 11.12
C ILE A 179 -0.12 28.95 11.60
N SER A 180 -0.37 28.18 12.66
CA SER A 180 -1.73 28.05 13.20
C SER A 180 -2.28 29.39 13.65
N SER A 181 -1.48 30.19 14.36
CA SER A 181 -1.85 31.53 14.80
C SER A 181 -2.07 32.48 13.61
N TYR A 182 -1.17 32.46 12.62
CA TYR A 182 -1.31 33.21 11.38
C TYR A 182 -2.60 32.87 10.65
N CYS A 183 -2.88 31.57 10.47
CA CYS A 183 -4.10 31.11 9.80
C CYS A 183 -5.36 31.47 10.58
N LYS A 184 -5.33 31.41 11.94
CA LYS A 184 -6.46 31.85 12.79
C LYS A 184 -6.73 33.34 12.66
N ASN A 185 -5.69 34.15 12.74
CA ASN A 185 -5.82 35.61 12.61
C ASN A 185 -6.37 36.00 11.25
N LYS A 186 -5.83 35.42 10.17
CA LYS A 186 -6.33 35.65 8.82
C LYS A 186 -7.76 35.14 8.63
N SER A 187 -8.11 33.99 9.20
CA SER A 187 -9.48 33.47 9.16
C SER A 187 -10.45 34.41 9.91
N ALA A 188 -10.03 35.00 11.02
CA ALA A 188 -10.84 35.98 11.75
C ALA A 188 -11.06 37.27 10.95
N GLU A 189 -10.04 37.77 10.24
CA GLU A 189 -10.19 38.92 9.32
C GLU A 189 -11.26 38.67 8.23
N PHE A 190 -11.42 37.40 7.82
CA PHE A 190 -12.30 37.03 6.72
C PHE A 190 -13.76 36.77 7.12
N VAL A 191 -14.10 36.78 8.40
CA VAL A 191 -15.45 36.44 8.91
C VAL A 191 -16.55 37.30 8.31
N ASN A 192 -16.27 38.58 8.06
CA ASN A 192 -17.26 39.56 7.58
C ASN A 192 -17.18 39.82 6.08
N LEU A 193 -16.33 39.15 5.34
CA LEU A 193 -16.19 39.37 3.89
C LEU A 193 -17.36 38.78 3.11
N ALA A 194 -17.70 39.41 1.98
CA ALA A 194 -18.56 38.82 0.99
C ALA A 194 -17.96 37.50 0.48
N ILE A 195 -18.80 36.53 0.08
CA ILE A 195 -18.29 35.16 -0.22
C ILE A 195 -17.29 35.15 -1.38
N SER A 196 -17.46 36.02 -2.37
CA SER A 196 -16.49 36.15 -3.49
C SER A 196 -15.12 36.68 -3.01
N GLU A 197 -15.13 37.63 -2.10
CA GLU A 197 -13.92 38.19 -1.47
C GLU A 197 -13.29 37.21 -0.49
N LEU A 198 -14.12 36.52 0.28
CA LEU A 198 -13.69 35.44 1.16
C LEU A 198 -12.90 34.37 0.38
N ILE A 199 -13.46 33.89 -0.72
CA ILE A 199 -12.80 32.88 -1.55
C ILE A 199 -11.46 33.39 -2.11
N SER A 200 -11.43 34.59 -2.67
CA SER A 200 -10.17 35.16 -3.19
C SER A 200 -9.12 35.37 -2.10
N SER A 201 -9.52 35.78 -0.90
CA SER A 201 -8.63 35.96 0.25
C SER A 201 -8.06 34.64 0.77
N ILE A 202 -8.91 33.60 0.86
CA ILE A 202 -8.47 32.23 1.21
C ILE A 202 -7.46 31.69 0.17
N LEU A 203 -7.70 31.97 -1.11
CA LEU A 203 -6.81 31.55 -2.19
C LEU A 203 -5.44 32.22 -2.11
N ASN A 204 -5.41 33.53 -1.81
CA ASN A 204 -4.15 34.23 -1.65
C ASN A 204 -3.31 33.66 -0.50
N VAL A 205 -3.95 33.30 0.63
CA VAL A 205 -3.23 32.64 1.74
C VAL A 205 -2.75 31.25 1.32
N LYS A 206 -3.54 30.50 0.56
CA LYS A 206 -3.14 29.18 0.06
C LYS A 206 -1.97 29.26 -0.90
N ASP A 207 -1.96 30.21 -1.79
CA ASP A 207 -0.85 30.40 -2.73
C ASP A 207 0.44 30.76 -2.00
N HIS A 208 0.35 31.61 -0.99
CA HIS A 208 1.48 31.88 -0.10
C HIS A 208 1.99 30.61 0.59
N LEU A 209 1.09 29.82 1.19
CA LEU A 209 1.50 28.53 1.80
C LEU A 209 1.99 27.49 0.79
N ASN A 210 1.48 27.50 -0.44
CA ASN A 210 1.96 26.63 -1.51
C ASN A 210 3.41 26.93 -1.90
N SER A 211 3.86 28.21 -1.84
CA SER A 211 5.24 28.56 -2.11
C SER A 211 6.23 27.96 -1.09
N LEU A 212 5.72 27.58 0.10
CA LEU A 212 6.52 26.87 1.11
C LEU A 212 6.93 25.46 0.68
N LYS A 213 6.28 24.85 -0.32
CA LYS A 213 6.71 23.56 -0.92
C LYS A 213 8.16 23.59 -1.39
N ASN A 214 8.65 24.74 -1.78
CA ASN A 214 10.02 24.89 -2.22
C ASN A 214 11.05 24.70 -1.08
N TYR A 215 10.61 24.76 0.15
CA TYR A 215 11.46 24.74 1.36
C TYR A 215 11.32 23.44 2.18
N PHE A 216 10.17 22.78 2.11
CA PHE A 216 9.85 21.62 2.95
C PHE A 216 9.61 20.35 2.12
N ASP A 217 10.05 19.22 2.67
CA ASP A 217 9.71 17.91 2.14
C ASP A 217 8.20 17.64 2.30
N GLU A 218 7.68 16.68 1.54
CA GLU A 218 6.25 16.39 1.46
C GLU A 218 5.60 16.11 2.82
N ILE A 219 6.31 15.44 3.72
CA ILE A 219 5.84 15.10 5.08
C ILE A 219 5.56 16.37 5.89
N TYR A 220 6.50 17.34 5.90
CA TYR A 220 6.36 18.60 6.62
C TYR A 220 5.31 19.51 5.98
N TYR A 221 5.29 19.55 4.64
CA TYR A 221 4.31 20.33 3.92
C TYR A 221 2.87 19.82 4.14
N ASN A 222 2.67 18.53 4.27
CA ASN A 222 1.35 17.96 4.56
C ASN A 222 0.82 18.43 5.93
N LYS A 223 1.67 18.59 6.94
CA LYS A 223 1.27 19.16 8.24
C LYS A 223 0.83 20.63 8.11
N ILE A 224 1.52 21.42 7.29
CA ILE A 224 1.12 22.81 6.99
C ILE A 224 -0.23 22.86 6.29
N SER A 225 -0.44 22.01 5.29
CA SER A 225 -1.69 21.92 4.55
C SER A 225 -2.86 21.54 5.45
N LEU A 226 -2.67 20.64 6.41
CA LEU A 226 -3.71 20.28 7.38
C LEU A 226 -4.14 21.48 8.26
N ILE A 227 -3.21 22.30 8.73
CA ILE A 227 -3.53 23.50 9.50
C ILE A 227 -4.33 24.49 8.66
N PHE A 228 -3.97 24.67 7.39
CA PHE A 228 -4.75 25.50 6.48
C PHE A 228 -6.17 24.95 6.29
N ASP A 229 -6.30 23.67 6.00
CA ASP A 229 -7.60 23.05 5.78
C ASP A 229 -8.51 23.15 7.02
N GLU A 230 -7.94 23.00 8.22
CA GLU A 230 -8.70 23.17 9.47
C GLU A 230 -9.17 24.61 9.71
N ASN A 231 -8.33 25.60 9.50
CA ASN A 231 -8.67 26.98 9.83
C ASN A 231 -9.50 27.69 8.77
N PHE A 232 -9.32 27.39 7.49
CA PHE A 232 -10.04 28.09 6.41
C PHE A 232 -11.15 27.26 5.79
N ILE A 233 -10.90 25.99 5.47
CA ILE A 233 -11.89 25.15 4.80
C ILE A 233 -12.94 24.68 5.83
N LYS A 234 -12.49 24.10 6.94
CA LYS A 234 -13.39 23.53 7.96
C LYS A 234 -14.22 24.59 8.68
N ASN A 235 -13.62 25.71 9.07
CA ASN A 235 -14.30 26.80 9.79
C ASN A 235 -15.26 27.59 8.89
N ASN A 236 -14.98 27.72 7.60
CA ASN A 236 -15.84 28.40 6.64
C ASN A 236 -16.70 27.43 5.82
N LYS A 237 -16.65 26.12 6.17
CA LYS A 237 -17.34 25.07 5.43
C LYS A 237 -18.79 25.39 5.16
N ALA A 238 -19.55 25.76 6.18
CA ALA A 238 -20.98 26.04 6.04
C ALA A 238 -21.29 27.24 5.12
N LYS A 239 -20.46 28.28 5.12
CA LYS A 239 -20.63 29.44 4.22
C LYS A 239 -20.28 29.07 2.78
N ILE A 240 -19.18 28.33 2.58
CA ILE A 240 -18.73 27.90 1.26
C ILE A 240 -19.70 26.87 0.69
N GLU A 241 -20.14 25.91 1.51
CA GLU A 241 -21.15 24.92 1.15
C GLU A 241 -22.44 25.61 0.73
N ASN A 242 -22.95 26.55 1.54
CA ASN A 242 -24.15 27.27 1.23
C ASN A 242 -24.07 28.05 -0.10
N TYR A 243 -22.89 28.59 -0.39
CA TYR A 243 -22.64 29.28 -1.64
C TYR A 243 -22.65 28.31 -2.83
N PHE A 244 -21.81 27.28 -2.80
CA PHE A 244 -21.77 26.28 -3.87
C PHE A 244 -23.04 25.42 -3.95
N PHE A 245 -23.70 25.26 -2.82
CA PHE A 245 -24.95 24.53 -2.70
C PHE A 245 -26.13 25.29 -3.38
N ASN A 246 -26.19 26.58 -3.17
CA ASN A 246 -27.23 27.43 -3.73
C ASN A 246 -26.95 27.85 -5.18
N LEU A 247 -25.74 27.70 -5.68
CA LEU A 247 -25.44 27.86 -7.08
C LEU A 247 -26.18 26.78 -7.88
N ASP A 248 -27.12 27.19 -8.71
CA ASP A 248 -27.67 26.32 -9.73
C ASP A 248 -26.59 25.96 -10.78
N LYS A 249 -26.93 25.09 -11.71
CA LYS A 249 -26.02 24.65 -12.77
C LYS A 249 -25.46 25.83 -13.58
N ASN A 250 -26.26 26.85 -13.83
CA ASN A 250 -25.85 28.03 -14.60
C ASN A 250 -24.96 28.95 -13.77
N GLY A 251 -25.28 29.16 -12.50
CA GLY A 251 -24.47 29.96 -11.59
C GLY A 251 -23.07 29.36 -11.38
N PHE A 252 -22.99 28.04 -11.26
CA PHE A 252 -21.65 27.36 -11.15
C PHE A 252 -20.84 27.48 -12.45
N LYS A 253 -21.48 27.34 -13.61
CA LYS A 253 -20.84 27.57 -14.90
C LYS A 253 -20.34 29.00 -15.08
N GLN A 254 -21.16 30.00 -14.72
CA GLN A 254 -20.75 31.40 -14.75
C GLN A 254 -19.60 31.69 -13.81
N PHE A 255 -19.63 31.13 -12.60
CA PHE A 255 -18.55 31.24 -11.63
C PHE A 255 -17.25 30.62 -12.18
N TYR A 256 -17.34 29.43 -12.77
CA TYR A 256 -16.19 28.78 -13.40
C TYR A 256 -15.63 29.59 -14.57
N GLU A 257 -16.48 30.02 -15.51
CA GLU A 257 -16.05 30.81 -16.68
C GLU A 257 -15.38 32.12 -16.27
N LYS A 258 -15.87 32.79 -15.23
CA LYS A 258 -15.30 34.04 -14.71
C LYS A 258 -13.93 33.83 -14.04
N ASN A 259 -13.68 32.65 -13.48
CA ASN A 259 -12.49 32.35 -12.69
C ASN A 259 -11.57 31.30 -13.30
N LYS A 260 -11.83 30.80 -14.50
CA LYS A 260 -11.05 29.69 -15.13
C LYS A 260 -9.57 30.02 -15.37
N ASN A 261 -9.23 31.30 -15.52
CA ASN A 261 -7.85 31.75 -15.67
C ASN A 261 -7.09 31.87 -14.34
N SER A 262 -7.79 31.78 -13.21
CA SER A 262 -7.18 31.78 -11.89
C SER A 262 -6.87 30.35 -11.44
N LYS A 263 -5.61 29.94 -11.55
CA LYS A 263 -5.15 28.64 -11.04
C LYS A 263 -5.52 28.43 -9.57
N SER A 264 -5.49 29.50 -8.80
CA SER A 264 -5.80 29.50 -7.38
C SER A 264 -7.27 29.17 -7.14
N CYS A 265 -8.18 29.76 -7.90
CA CYS A 265 -9.62 29.50 -7.79
C CYS A 265 -9.97 28.07 -8.17
N LEU A 266 -9.40 27.56 -9.25
CA LEU A 266 -9.59 26.17 -9.66
C LEU A 266 -9.06 25.19 -8.61
N ASN A 267 -7.86 25.42 -8.08
CA ASN A 267 -7.29 24.62 -7.02
C ASN A 267 -8.15 24.62 -5.74
N PHE A 268 -8.78 25.75 -5.43
CA PHE A 268 -9.69 25.84 -4.30
C PHE A 268 -10.94 24.98 -4.51
N ILE A 269 -11.62 25.14 -5.64
CA ILE A 269 -12.78 24.33 -6.00
C ILE A 269 -12.44 22.84 -5.90
N PHE A 270 -11.29 22.44 -6.46
CA PHE A 270 -10.86 21.05 -6.45
C PHE A 270 -10.53 20.57 -5.04
N THR A 271 -9.88 21.40 -4.21
CA THR A 271 -9.61 21.06 -2.81
C THR A 271 -10.91 20.88 -2.03
N PHE A 272 -11.90 21.73 -2.28
CA PHE A 272 -13.20 21.65 -1.64
C PHE A 272 -13.96 20.38 -2.07
N LEU A 273 -13.99 20.05 -3.36
CA LEU A 273 -14.58 18.81 -3.85
C LEU A 273 -13.91 17.56 -3.26
N ILE A 274 -12.58 17.57 -3.19
CA ILE A 274 -11.81 16.51 -2.56
C ILE A 274 -12.20 16.38 -1.08
N TYR A 275 -12.22 17.47 -0.35
CA TYR A 275 -12.58 17.50 1.07
C TYR A 275 -14.01 16.98 1.31
N SER A 276 -14.97 17.36 0.47
CA SER A 276 -16.36 16.90 0.57
C SER A 276 -16.48 15.38 0.41
N ILE A 277 -15.73 14.80 -0.54
CA ILE A 277 -15.70 13.34 -0.71
C ILE A 277 -14.99 12.65 0.48
N GLN A 278 -13.93 13.24 1.01
CA GLN A 278 -13.17 12.71 2.14
C GLN A 278 -13.96 12.68 3.45
N SER A 279 -14.64 13.76 3.73
CA SER A 279 -15.48 13.92 4.94
C SER A 279 -16.80 13.16 4.84
N ASN A 280 -17.06 12.49 3.70
CA ASN A 280 -18.35 11.87 3.36
C ASN A 280 -19.53 12.86 3.40
N ASP A 281 -19.25 14.14 3.18
CA ASP A 281 -20.27 15.18 3.08
C ASP A 281 -20.57 15.44 1.61
N LEU A 282 -21.50 14.65 1.11
CA LEU A 282 -21.80 14.55 -0.33
C LEU A 282 -22.94 15.47 -0.79
N LYS A 283 -23.46 16.33 0.12
CA LYS A 283 -24.59 17.20 -0.18
C LYS A 283 -24.41 18.06 -1.42
N ILE A 284 -23.17 18.53 -1.66
CA ILE A 284 -22.88 19.33 -2.85
C ILE A 284 -23.08 18.56 -4.16
N PHE A 285 -22.86 17.25 -4.13
CA PHE A 285 -23.05 16.37 -5.29
C PHE A 285 -24.50 15.93 -5.39
N GLU A 286 -25.13 15.58 -4.27
CA GLU A 286 -26.51 15.10 -4.20
C GLU A 286 -27.50 16.14 -4.73
N ASN A 287 -27.33 17.40 -4.35
CA ASN A 287 -28.17 18.50 -4.83
C ASN A 287 -27.99 18.80 -6.33
N LYS A 288 -26.95 18.31 -6.94
CA LYS A 288 -26.70 18.38 -8.37
C LYS A 288 -27.06 17.08 -9.09
N GLY A 289 -27.75 16.15 -8.40
CA GLY A 289 -28.23 14.88 -8.95
C GLY A 289 -27.13 13.82 -9.07
N ILE A 290 -26.03 13.95 -8.32
CA ILE A 290 -24.94 13.00 -8.30
C ILE A 290 -24.90 12.33 -6.93
N GLN A 291 -25.14 11.03 -6.91
CA GLN A 291 -25.12 10.23 -5.69
C GLN A 291 -23.88 9.37 -5.64
N PHE A 292 -23.26 9.29 -4.46
CA PHE A 292 -22.15 8.39 -4.17
C PHE A 292 -22.56 7.42 -3.05
N ASN A 293 -22.31 6.14 -3.23
CA ASN A 293 -22.45 5.16 -2.15
C ASN A 293 -21.08 4.85 -1.55
N LEU A 294 -20.65 5.65 -0.58
CA LEU A 294 -19.33 5.54 0.06
C LEU A 294 -19.35 4.69 1.34
N LYS A 295 -20.36 3.84 1.56
CA LYS A 295 -20.36 2.90 2.69
C LYS A 295 -19.15 1.99 2.63
N GLU A 296 -18.50 1.74 3.76
CA GLU A 296 -17.26 0.94 3.80
C GLU A 296 -17.40 -0.46 3.22
N GLU A 297 -18.57 -1.05 3.31
CA GLU A 297 -18.89 -2.37 2.76
C GLU A 297 -18.96 -2.40 1.23
N ASN A 298 -19.13 -1.24 0.59
CA ASN A 298 -19.26 -1.17 -0.86
C ASN A 298 -17.89 -1.31 -1.54
N ILE A 299 -17.71 -2.38 -2.28
CA ILE A 299 -16.49 -2.63 -3.08
C ILE A 299 -16.44 -1.81 -4.37
N CYS A 300 -17.58 -1.27 -4.83
CA CYS A 300 -17.68 -0.48 -6.05
C CYS A 300 -17.23 0.97 -5.87
N ILE A 301 -16.90 1.41 -4.64
CA ILE A 301 -16.54 2.81 -4.33
C ILE A 301 -15.56 3.42 -5.34
N PRO A 302 -14.43 2.78 -5.73
CA PRO A 302 -13.50 3.41 -6.65
C PRO A 302 -14.11 3.72 -8.02
N ILE A 303 -14.96 2.84 -8.52
CA ILE A 303 -15.66 3.02 -9.81
C ILE A 303 -16.74 4.12 -9.69
N GLU A 304 -17.48 4.12 -8.59
CA GLU A 304 -18.53 5.13 -8.34
C GLU A 304 -17.94 6.53 -8.19
N ILE A 305 -16.83 6.67 -7.48
CA ILE A 305 -16.11 7.95 -7.36
C ILE A 305 -15.72 8.47 -8.74
N LYS A 306 -15.11 7.61 -9.57
CA LYS A 306 -14.71 8.01 -10.93
C LYS A 306 -15.92 8.43 -11.77
N LYS A 307 -16.97 7.63 -11.79
CA LYS A 307 -18.22 7.93 -12.54
C LYS A 307 -18.88 9.22 -12.06
N GLY A 308 -18.97 9.40 -10.74
CA GLY A 308 -19.56 10.61 -10.16
C GLY A 308 -18.78 11.87 -10.50
N LEU A 309 -17.45 11.80 -10.43
CA LEU A 309 -16.58 12.91 -10.81
C LEU A 309 -16.63 13.18 -12.31
N ASP A 310 -16.64 12.17 -13.18
CA ASP A 310 -16.79 12.32 -14.62
C ASP A 310 -18.10 13.01 -14.97
N LYS A 311 -19.20 12.59 -14.33
CA LYS A 311 -20.50 13.23 -14.52
C LYS A 311 -20.48 14.68 -14.06
N PHE A 312 -19.96 14.95 -12.86
CA PHE A 312 -19.86 16.30 -12.33
C PHE A 312 -19.03 17.20 -13.26
N PHE A 313 -17.85 16.75 -13.66
CA PHE A 313 -16.99 17.52 -14.56
C PHE A 313 -17.65 17.75 -15.92
N SER A 314 -18.28 16.75 -16.51
CA SER A 314 -18.95 16.89 -17.82
C SER A 314 -20.15 17.83 -17.80
N GLU A 315 -20.79 18.00 -16.64
CA GLU A 315 -21.94 18.90 -16.50
C GLU A 315 -21.55 20.35 -16.20
N PHE A 316 -20.50 20.55 -15.43
CA PHE A 316 -20.14 21.85 -14.88
C PHE A 316 -18.91 22.49 -15.51
N PHE A 317 -18.04 21.73 -16.17
CA PHE A 317 -16.81 22.23 -16.79
C PHE A 317 -16.84 22.05 -18.31
N ASN A 318 -16.17 22.93 -19.03
CA ASN A 318 -16.09 22.82 -20.47
C ASN A 318 -15.03 21.79 -20.88
N LYS A 319 -15.43 20.76 -21.64
CA LYS A 319 -14.53 19.70 -22.13
C LYS A 319 -13.44 20.19 -23.09
N SER A 320 -13.64 21.33 -23.73
CA SER A 320 -12.64 21.96 -24.62
C SER A 320 -11.56 22.74 -23.88
N ASP A 321 -11.68 22.87 -22.54
CA ASP A 321 -10.67 23.53 -21.74
C ASP A 321 -9.43 22.61 -21.60
N PRO A 322 -8.20 23.07 -21.94
CA PRO A 322 -6.99 22.27 -21.84
C PRO A 322 -6.73 21.72 -20.43
N GLU A 323 -7.13 22.43 -19.39
CA GLU A 323 -6.98 22.03 -17.99
C GLU A 323 -8.06 21.05 -17.51
N TYR A 324 -9.11 20.80 -18.27
CA TYR A 324 -10.23 19.93 -17.90
C TYR A 324 -9.75 18.52 -17.51
N ASN A 325 -9.07 17.84 -18.43
CA ASN A 325 -8.62 16.49 -18.23
C ASN A 325 -7.56 16.39 -17.12
N ASN A 326 -6.64 17.35 -17.08
CA ASN A 326 -5.60 17.40 -16.05
C ASN A 326 -6.20 17.57 -14.66
N SER A 327 -7.19 18.43 -14.52
CA SER A 327 -7.87 18.70 -13.27
C SER A 327 -8.69 17.49 -12.78
N LEU A 328 -9.45 16.87 -13.70
CA LEU A 328 -10.21 15.66 -13.41
C LEU A 328 -9.29 14.51 -12.96
N ILE A 329 -8.20 14.28 -13.68
CA ILE A 329 -7.22 13.26 -13.33
C ILE A 329 -6.63 13.53 -11.94
N ARG A 330 -6.20 14.76 -11.65
CA ARG A 330 -5.62 15.15 -10.36
C ARG A 330 -6.58 14.91 -9.19
N ILE A 331 -7.85 15.29 -9.35
CA ILE A 331 -8.87 15.06 -8.31
C ILE A 331 -9.10 13.57 -8.11
N CYS A 332 -9.31 12.84 -9.21
CA CYS A 332 -9.51 11.39 -9.14
C CYS A 332 -8.31 10.71 -8.47
N GLN A 333 -7.08 11.03 -8.86
CA GLN A 333 -5.87 10.49 -8.23
C GLN A 333 -5.83 10.79 -6.74
N ARG A 334 -6.09 12.05 -6.37
CA ARG A 334 -6.03 12.45 -4.95
C ARG A 334 -7.08 11.75 -4.10
N VAL A 335 -8.32 11.64 -4.59
CA VAL A 335 -9.40 10.94 -3.87
C VAL A 335 -9.17 9.44 -3.80
N LEU A 336 -8.77 8.82 -4.91
CA LEU A 336 -8.59 7.36 -5.00
C LEU A 336 -7.37 6.84 -4.21
N ASN A 337 -6.38 7.70 -3.94
CA ASN A 337 -5.15 7.29 -3.25
C ASN A 337 -5.13 7.65 -1.75
N MET A 338 -6.20 8.19 -1.19
CA MET A 338 -6.29 8.51 0.24
C MET A 338 -6.63 7.32 1.14
N LYS A 339 -7.34 6.34 0.61
CA LYS A 339 -7.70 5.10 1.29
C LYS A 339 -7.19 3.92 0.47
N SER A 340 -7.06 2.74 1.07
CA SER A 340 -6.63 1.51 0.37
C SER A 340 -7.65 1.03 -0.69
N TYR A 341 -7.99 1.90 -1.64
CA TYR A 341 -8.95 1.57 -2.69
C TYR A 341 -8.40 0.55 -3.70
N SER A 342 -7.09 0.35 -3.77
CA SER A 342 -6.46 -0.72 -4.55
C SER A 342 -7.04 -2.09 -4.21
N LYS A 343 -7.21 -2.40 -2.92
CA LYS A 343 -7.81 -3.67 -2.47
C LYS A 343 -9.29 -3.78 -2.83
N LYS A 344 -10.04 -2.68 -2.67
CA LYS A 344 -11.48 -2.66 -3.03
C LYS A 344 -11.68 -2.85 -4.51
N LEU A 345 -10.88 -2.18 -5.35
CA LEU A 345 -10.92 -2.35 -6.79
C LEU A 345 -10.58 -3.80 -7.19
N ALA A 346 -9.61 -4.43 -6.55
CA ALA A 346 -9.27 -5.83 -6.80
C ALA A 346 -10.44 -6.76 -6.42
N LEU A 347 -11.11 -6.52 -5.28
CA LEU A 347 -12.31 -7.27 -4.88
C LEU A 347 -13.45 -7.08 -5.89
N TYR A 348 -13.67 -5.87 -6.37
CA TYR A 348 -14.68 -5.60 -7.40
C TYR A 348 -14.41 -6.37 -8.70
N VAL A 349 -13.15 -6.35 -9.17
CA VAL A 349 -12.73 -7.16 -10.34
C VAL A 349 -13.00 -8.64 -10.11
N ASN A 350 -12.67 -9.15 -8.91
CA ASN A 350 -12.92 -10.55 -8.57
C ASN A 350 -14.40 -10.91 -8.64
N ASP A 351 -15.28 -10.04 -8.17
CA ASP A 351 -16.72 -10.26 -8.25
C ASP A 351 -17.25 -10.15 -9.68
N CYS A 352 -16.70 -9.24 -10.49
CA CYS A 352 -17.00 -9.16 -11.92
C CYS A 352 -16.66 -10.49 -12.62
N MET A 353 -15.46 -11.02 -12.40
CA MET A 353 -14.97 -12.26 -13.02
C MET A 353 -15.71 -13.51 -12.54
N ARG A 354 -16.31 -13.49 -11.34
CA ARG A 354 -17.03 -14.63 -10.75
C ARG A 354 -18.54 -14.60 -10.96
N LYS A 355 -19.14 -13.41 -11.00
CA LYS A 355 -20.60 -13.28 -10.92
C LYS A 355 -21.15 -12.21 -11.86
N ASN A 356 -20.65 -10.98 -11.81
CA ASN A 356 -21.29 -9.81 -12.41
C ASN A 356 -21.27 -9.84 -13.94
N PHE A 357 -20.32 -10.54 -14.55
CA PHE A 357 -20.25 -10.72 -16.00
C PHE A 357 -21.12 -11.85 -16.54
N LYS A 358 -21.78 -12.60 -15.65
CA LYS A 358 -22.69 -13.66 -16.08
C LYS A 358 -23.91 -13.08 -16.80
N GLY A 359 -24.14 -13.50 -18.04
CA GLY A 359 -25.27 -13.03 -18.86
C GLY A 359 -25.07 -11.66 -19.54
N LYS A 360 -23.93 -10.98 -19.32
CA LYS A 360 -23.59 -9.74 -20.02
C LYS A 360 -23.04 -10.02 -21.42
N SER A 361 -23.34 -9.12 -22.37
CA SER A 361 -22.73 -9.12 -23.69
C SER A 361 -21.21 -8.87 -23.62
N GLU A 362 -20.47 -9.21 -24.66
CA GLU A 362 -19.03 -8.94 -24.73
C GLU A 362 -18.75 -7.42 -24.75
N GLU A 363 -19.63 -6.64 -25.32
CA GLU A 363 -19.51 -5.18 -25.34
C GLU A 363 -19.68 -4.58 -23.94
N GLU A 364 -20.67 -5.01 -23.18
CA GLU A 364 -20.89 -4.57 -21.79
C GLU A 364 -19.70 -4.95 -20.89
N LYS A 365 -19.16 -6.18 -21.02
CA LYS A 365 -17.97 -6.60 -20.32
C LYS A 365 -16.77 -5.73 -20.64
N ASN A 366 -16.57 -5.40 -21.92
CA ASN A 366 -15.48 -4.54 -22.38
C ASN A 366 -15.58 -3.14 -21.82
N ASN A 367 -16.76 -2.55 -21.83
CA ASN A 367 -17.00 -1.23 -21.28
C ASN A 367 -16.69 -1.19 -19.78
N GLU A 368 -17.09 -2.22 -19.04
CA GLU A 368 -16.81 -2.31 -17.60
C GLU A 368 -15.31 -2.56 -17.31
N LEU A 369 -14.64 -3.42 -18.08
CA LEU A 369 -13.19 -3.61 -18.01
C LEU A 369 -12.43 -2.31 -18.28
N ASN A 370 -12.82 -1.56 -19.29
CA ASN A 370 -12.21 -0.25 -19.59
C ASN A 370 -12.38 0.74 -18.45
N GLN A 371 -13.54 0.78 -17.80
CA GLN A 371 -13.76 1.59 -16.61
C GLN A 371 -12.85 1.18 -15.45
N ILE A 372 -12.68 -0.12 -15.22
CA ILE A 372 -11.75 -0.65 -14.22
C ILE A 372 -10.33 -0.20 -14.52
N ILE A 373 -9.89 -0.31 -15.76
CA ILE A 373 -8.54 0.10 -16.18
C ILE A 373 -8.33 1.62 -16.02
N GLN A 374 -9.33 2.42 -16.36
CA GLN A 374 -9.28 3.87 -16.12
C GLN A 374 -9.10 4.22 -14.63
N VAL A 375 -9.77 3.50 -13.72
CA VAL A 375 -9.56 3.69 -12.28
C VAL A 375 -8.19 3.18 -11.85
N PHE A 376 -7.77 2.03 -12.35
CA PHE A 376 -6.46 1.43 -12.09
C PHE A 376 -5.31 2.35 -12.52
N SER A 377 -5.40 3.02 -13.68
CA SER A 377 -4.37 3.95 -14.16
C SER A 377 -4.15 5.13 -13.21
N LEU A 378 -5.19 5.52 -12.45
CA LEU A 378 -5.16 6.61 -11.48
C LEU A 378 -4.60 6.21 -10.10
N LEU A 379 -4.46 4.91 -9.82
CA LEU A 379 -3.89 4.44 -8.56
C LEU A 379 -2.36 4.60 -8.54
N ILE A 380 -1.84 5.13 -7.43
CA ILE A 380 -0.40 5.21 -7.16
C ILE A 380 0.12 3.82 -6.76
N ASP A 381 -0.57 3.15 -5.83
CA ASP A 381 -0.22 1.79 -5.37
C ASP A 381 -0.76 0.72 -6.34
N LYS A 382 -0.19 0.68 -7.54
CA LYS A 382 -0.50 -0.35 -8.54
C LYS A 382 -0.03 -1.74 -8.11
N SER A 383 1.05 -1.81 -7.34
CA SER A 383 1.62 -3.08 -6.89
C SER A 383 0.69 -3.85 -5.96
N SER A 384 0.06 -3.17 -5.00
CA SER A 384 -0.93 -3.79 -4.11
C SER A 384 -2.15 -4.31 -4.88
N PHE A 385 -2.62 -3.56 -5.88
CA PHE A 385 -3.71 -4.03 -6.76
C PHE A 385 -3.33 -5.30 -7.49
N ILE A 386 -2.18 -5.31 -8.18
CA ILE A 386 -1.69 -6.47 -8.95
C ILE A 386 -1.54 -7.69 -8.04
N PHE A 387 -0.89 -7.55 -6.89
CA PHE A 387 -0.73 -8.64 -5.93
C PHE A 387 -2.08 -9.27 -5.51
N ASN A 388 -3.08 -8.43 -5.22
CA ASN A 388 -4.41 -8.92 -4.84
C ASN A 388 -5.12 -9.60 -6.02
N ILE A 389 -4.99 -9.08 -7.23
CA ILE A 389 -5.55 -9.69 -8.44
C ILE A 389 -4.90 -11.04 -8.72
N GLU A 390 -3.57 -11.14 -8.67
CA GLU A 390 -2.84 -12.41 -8.86
C GLU A 390 -3.34 -13.48 -7.88
N LYS A 391 -3.45 -13.12 -6.60
CA LYS A 391 -3.95 -14.03 -5.56
C LYS A 391 -5.38 -14.49 -5.84
N GLN A 392 -6.27 -13.57 -6.13
CA GLN A 392 -7.68 -13.87 -6.42
C GLN A 392 -7.86 -14.65 -7.71
N MET A 393 -7.08 -14.33 -8.75
CA MET A 393 -7.07 -15.05 -10.02
C MET A 393 -6.59 -16.49 -9.81
N SER A 394 -5.50 -16.71 -9.10
CA SER A 394 -5.02 -18.04 -8.72
C SER A 394 -6.15 -18.87 -8.06
N GLU A 395 -6.85 -18.28 -7.09
CA GLU A 395 -7.97 -18.95 -6.44
C GLU A 395 -9.14 -19.24 -7.40
N ARG A 396 -9.50 -18.29 -8.28
CA ARG A 396 -10.60 -18.47 -9.24
C ARG A 396 -10.31 -19.59 -10.25
N LEU A 397 -9.11 -19.60 -10.77
CA LEU A 397 -8.69 -20.56 -11.80
C LEU A 397 -8.60 -21.98 -11.21
N ILE A 398 -7.97 -22.17 -10.05
CA ILE A 398 -7.90 -23.46 -9.35
C ILE A 398 -9.30 -23.99 -9.03
N LYS A 399 -10.20 -23.10 -8.56
CA LYS A 399 -11.58 -23.48 -8.20
C LYS A 399 -12.50 -23.62 -9.40
N ASN A 400 -12.03 -23.32 -10.61
CA ASN A 400 -12.84 -23.23 -11.82
C ASN A 400 -14.11 -22.39 -11.62
N SER A 401 -13.93 -21.20 -11.01
CA SER A 401 -15.01 -20.29 -10.64
C SER A 401 -15.02 -19.00 -11.45
N SER A 402 -14.14 -18.88 -12.44
CA SER A 402 -14.15 -17.80 -13.42
C SER A 402 -15.26 -18.04 -14.46
N ILE A 403 -15.94 -16.97 -14.86
CA ILE A 403 -17.03 -17.06 -15.85
C ILE A 403 -16.48 -17.41 -17.24
N SER A 404 -15.32 -16.84 -17.61
CA SER A 404 -14.73 -17.02 -18.93
C SER A 404 -13.22 -16.80 -18.91
N LEU A 405 -12.47 -17.76 -19.44
CA LEU A 405 -11.02 -17.61 -19.64
C LEU A 405 -10.67 -16.51 -20.66
N ASN A 406 -11.51 -16.30 -21.66
CA ASN A 406 -11.30 -15.22 -22.63
C ASN A 406 -11.38 -13.86 -21.98
N THR A 407 -12.30 -13.66 -21.04
CA THR A 407 -12.41 -12.42 -20.27
C THR A 407 -11.19 -12.22 -19.38
N GLU A 408 -10.67 -13.28 -18.75
CA GLU A 408 -9.40 -13.20 -17.97
C GLU A 408 -8.22 -12.81 -18.88
N LYS A 409 -8.07 -13.47 -20.05
CA LYS A 409 -7.02 -13.16 -21.05
C LYS A 409 -7.08 -11.69 -21.48
N LYS A 410 -8.29 -11.19 -21.74
CA LYS A 410 -8.51 -9.80 -22.14
C LYS A 410 -8.13 -8.81 -21.03
N PHE A 411 -8.55 -9.09 -19.80
CA PHE A 411 -8.19 -8.28 -18.65
C PHE A 411 -6.67 -8.19 -18.45
N ILE A 412 -5.97 -9.33 -18.56
CA ILE A 412 -4.50 -9.37 -18.49
C ILE A 412 -3.88 -8.50 -19.59
N THR A 413 -4.43 -8.54 -20.80
CA THR A 413 -3.94 -7.72 -21.92
C THR A 413 -4.07 -6.23 -21.62
N LEU A 414 -5.21 -5.80 -21.08
CA LEU A 414 -5.44 -4.42 -20.70
C LEU A 414 -4.49 -3.97 -19.57
N ILE A 415 -4.31 -4.78 -18.53
CA ILE A 415 -3.33 -4.49 -17.45
C ILE A 415 -1.91 -4.41 -18.02
N LYS A 416 -1.55 -5.32 -18.93
CA LYS A 416 -0.23 -5.34 -19.58
C LYS A 416 0.05 -4.06 -20.38
N GLN A 417 -0.94 -3.49 -21.04
CA GLN A 417 -0.83 -2.21 -21.75
C GLN A 417 -0.54 -1.07 -20.79
N GLU A 418 -1.11 -1.10 -19.58
CA GLU A 418 -0.96 -0.04 -18.59
C GLU A 418 0.35 -0.11 -17.78
N VAL A 419 0.79 -1.29 -17.36
CA VAL A 419 1.95 -1.45 -16.45
C VAL A 419 3.09 -2.29 -17.02
N GLY A 420 2.93 -2.85 -18.21
CA GLY A 420 3.95 -3.64 -18.88
C GLY A 420 3.95 -5.13 -18.54
N ILE A 421 4.82 -5.86 -19.22
CA ILE A 421 4.92 -7.32 -19.15
C ILE A 421 5.36 -7.80 -17.77
N TYR A 422 6.28 -7.08 -17.14
CA TYR A 422 6.87 -7.49 -15.87
C TYR A 422 5.82 -7.76 -14.79
N TYR A 423 4.86 -6.85 -14.65
CA TYR A 423 3.80 -6.94 -13.66
C TYR A 423 2.71 -7.97 -13.99
N THR A 424 2.61 -8.42 -15.24
CA THR A 424 1.56 -9.36 -15.68
C THR A 424 2.09 -10.78 -15.95
N ASN A 425 3.38 -11.01 -15.75
CA ASN A 425 4.03 -12.27 -16.08
C ASN A 425 3.41 -13.47 -15.34
N LYS A 426 3.15 -13.35 -14.03
CA LYS A 426 2.53 -14.44 -13.26
C LYS A 426 1.11 -14.77 -13.76
N MET A 427 0.29 -13.74 -13.99
CA MET A 427 -1.07 -13.93 -14.52
C MET A 427 -1.05 -14.59 -15.89
N SER A 428 -0.17 -14.14 -16.79
CA SER A 428 0.01 -14.73 -18.11
C SER A 428 0.48 -16.20 -18.03
N LYS A 429 1.37 -16.49 -17.08
CA LYS A 429 1.85 -17.84 -16.84
C LYS A 429 0.77 -18.77 -16.29
N MET A 430 -0.10 -18.28 -15.40
CA MET A 430 -1.25 -19.04 -14.91
C MET A 430 -2.17 -19.48 -16.08
N ILE A 431 -2.46 -18.57 -17.02
CA ILE A 431 -3.25 -18.93 -18.23
C ILE A 431 -2.52 -19.94 -19.10
N SER A 432 -1.22 -19.74 -19.33
CA SER A 432 -0.39 -20.68 -20.09
C SER A 432 -0.36 -22.08 -19.45
N ASP A 433 -0.33 -22.16 -18.11
CA ASP A 433 -0.39 -23.44 -17.41
C ASP A 433 -1.74 -24.16 -17.62
N LEU A 434 -2.86 -23.43 -17.64
CA LEU A 434 -4.17 -24.01 -17.97
C LEU A 434 -4.22 -24.53 -19.41
N ASP A 435 -3.76 -23.72 -20.37
CA ASP A 435 -3.73 -24.12 -21.77
C ASP A 435 -2.81 -25.35 -21.96
N ARG A 436 -1.69 -25.43 -21.24
CA ARG A 436 -0.81 -26.60 -21.21
C ARG A 436 -1.49 -27.81 -20.58
N SER A 437 -2.13 -27.64 -19.42
CA SER A 437 -2.83 -28.74 -18.74
C SER A 437 -3.89 -29.39 -19.61
N ASN A 438 -4.64 -28.60 -20.38
CA ASN A 438 -5.63 -29.16 -21.32
C ASN A 438 -4.97 -30.06 -22.38
N LYS A 439 -3.83 -29.66 -22.94
CA LYS A 439 -3.06 -30.48 -23.89
C LYS A 439 -2.51 -31.75 -23.23
N GLU A 440 -2.03 -31.66 -21.97
CA GLU A 440 -1.55 -32.81 -21.22
C GLU A 440 -2.68 -33.82 -20.96
N ILE A 441 -3.89 -33.34 -20.64
CA ILE A 441 -5.07 -34.22 -20.48
C ILE A 441 -5.44 -34.92 -21.79
N GLU A 442 -5.44 -34.21 -22.91
CA GLU A 442 -5.72 -34.79 -24.22
C GLU A 442 -4.72 -35.90 -24.58
N GLU A 443 -3.44 -35.65 -24.37
CA GLU A 443 -2.38 -36.63 -24.64
C GLU A 443 -2.43 -37.81 -23.65
N TYR A 444 -2.66 -37.54 -22.37
CA TYR A 444 -2.86 -38.61 -21.38
C TYR A 444 -3.99 -39.52 -21.75
N ASN A 445 -5.14 -38.99 -22.17
CA ASN A 445 -6.29 -39.80 -22.59
C ASN A 445 -6.02 -40.69 -23.81
N LYS A 446 -5.05 -40.33 -24.66
CA LYS A 446 -4.59 -41.19 -25.77
C LYS A 446 -3.67 -42.32 -25.32
N LEU A 447 -2.84 -42.07 -24.32
CA LEU A 447 -1.72 -42.93 -23.90
C LEU A 447 -2.01 -43.73 -22.62
N LYS A 448 -3.07 -43.39 -21.88
CA LYS A 448 -3.39 -43.96 -20.56
C LYS A 448 -3.47 -45.50 -20.62
N ASN A 449 -3.06 -46.15 -19.56
CA ASN A 449 -3.12 -47.59 -19.44
C ASN A 449 -4.55 -48.12 -19.54
N LYS A 450 -4.79 -49.04 -20.45
CA LYS A 450 -6.11 -49.69 -20.74
C LYS A 450 -6.64 -50.51 -19.56
N SER A 451 -5.77 -50.87 -18.59
CA SER A 451 -6.18 -51.60 -17.37
C SER A 451 -6.85 -50.71 -16.34
N LEU A 452 -6.74 -49.38 -16.46
CA LEU A 452 -7.41 -48.45 -15.56
C LEU A 452 -8.91 -48.42 -15.81
N PRO A 453 -9.74 -48.26 -14.74
CA PRO A 453 -11.19 -48.14 -14.88
C PRO A 453 -11.58 -47.01 -15.85
N ASN A 454 -12.41 -47.32 -16.84
CA ASN A 454 -12.86 -46.33 -17.83
C ASN A 454 -13.98 -45.42 -17.36
N ASP A 455 -14.66 -45.80 -16.30
CA ASP A 455 -15.75 -45.06 -15.65
C ASP A 455 -15.26 -43.91 -14.76
N ILE A 456 -13.95 -43.87 -14.45
CA ILE A 456 -13.33 -42.78 -13.69
C ILE A 456 -12.68 -41.81 -14.69
N LYS A 457 -13.17 -40.55 -14.68
CA LYS A 457 -12.58 -39.46 -15.43
C LYS A 457 -11.49 -38.77 -14.58
N PHE A 458 -10.25 -38.83 -15.03
CA PHE A 458 -9.11 -38.20 -14.37
C PHE A 458 -8.63 -37.00 -15.17
N GLU A 459 -8.63 -35.82 -14.53
CA GLU A 459 -8.28 -34.51 -15.13
C GLU A 459 -7.22 -33.79 -14.28
N PRO A 460 -5.94 -34.08 -14.50
CA PRO A 460 -4.87 -33.41 -13.75
C PRO A 460 -4.68 -31.96 -14.20
N LEU A 461 -4.54 -31.05 -13.25
CA LEU A 461 -4.17 -29.66 -13.48
C LEU A 461 -2.68 -29.47 -13.23
N VAL A 462 -1.88 -29.29 -14.29
CA VAL A 462 -0.42 -29.10 -14.20
C VAL A 462 -0.11 -27.60 -14.08
N ILE A 463 0.45 -27.20 -12.95
CA ILE A 463 0.75 -25.80 -12.64
C ILE A 463 2.24 -25.59 -12.33
N SER A 464 2.76 -24.40 -12.65
CA SER A 464 4.17 -24.05 -12.39
C SER A 464 4.38 -23.64 -10.95
N GLN A 465 5.40 -24.21 -10.31
CA GLN A 465 5.77 -23.85 -8.94
C GLN A 465 6.17 -22.37 -8.83
N GLY A 466 5.81 -21.70 -7.71
CA GLY A 466 6.15 -20.30 -7.43
C GLY A 466 5.31 -19.25 -8.17
N ILE A 467 4.44 -19.67 -9.10
CA ILE A 467 3.54 -18.78 -9.84
C ILE A 467 2.18 -18.63 -9.14
N TRP A 468 1.66 -19.74 -8.63
CA TRP A 468 0.33 -19.83 -8.03
C TRP A 468 0.33 -19.57 -6.53
N PHE A 469 -0.71 -18.88 -6.04
CA PHE A 469 -0.89 -18.63 -4.61
C PHE A 469 -1.59 -19.83 -3.95
N ILE A 470 -0.79 -20.78 -3.48
CA ILE A 470 -1.24 -22.01 -2.84
C ILE A 470 -0.97 -21.93 -1.34
N LYS A 471 -2.00 -22.18 -0.52
CA LYS A 471 -1.88 -22.17 0.93
C LYS A 471 -1.10 -23.40 1.41
N GLU A 472 -0.33 -23.28 2.48
CA GLU A 472 0.49 -24.35 3.07
C GLU A 472 -0.32 -25.62 3.36
N GLN A 473 -1.55 -25.48 3.85
CA GLN A 473 -2.42 -26.60 4.17
C GLN A 473 -2.68 -27.54 2.98
N TYR A 474 -2.52 -27.10 1.76
CA TYR A 474 -2.74 -27.93 0.57
C TYR A 474 -1.52 -28.79 0.18
N TYR A 475 -0.37 -28.56 0.85
CA TYR A 475 0.84 -29.40 0.69
C TYR A 475 0.87 -30.58 1.68
N GLU A 476 -0.14 -30.72 2.56
CA GLU A 476 -0.22 -31.86 3.48
C GLU A 476 -0.29 -33.18 2.69
N LYS A 477 0.52 -34.13 3.16
CA LYS A 477 0.51 -35.48 2.61
C LYS A 477 -0.72 -36.22 3.11
N MET A 478 -1.27 -37.06 2.26
CA MET A 478 -2.41 -37.91 2.55
C MET A 478 -2.14 -39.30 2.01
N SER A 479 -2.58 -40.33 2.71
CA SER A 479 -2.56 -41.71 2.23
C SER A 479 -3.64 -41.90 1.19
N ILE A 480 -3.25 -42.11 -0.06
CA ILE A 480 -4.18 -42.25 -1.18
C ILE A 480 -4.41 -43.74 -1.47
N PRO A 481 -5.65 -44.20 -1.57
CA PRO A 481 -5.97 -45.57 -1.94
C PRO A 481 -5.36 -45.97 -3.29
N THR A 482 -4.92 -47.23 -3.42
CA THR A 482 -4.23 -47.73 -4.62
C THR A 482 -5.01 -47.55 -5.91
N PHE A 483 -6.34 -47.68 -5.87
CA PHE A 483 -7.17 -47.47 -7.05
C PHE A 483 -7.21 -46.02 -7.56
N LEU A 484 -6.91 -45.02 -6.70
CA LEU A 484 -6.73 -43.62 -7.10
C LEU A 484 -5.28 -43.33 -7.46
N SER A 485 -4.29 -43.85 -6.65
CA SER A 485 -2.88 -43.59 -6.92
C SER A 485 -2.44 -44.19 -8.25
N ALA A 486 -3.08 -45.25 -8.74
CA ALA A 486 -2.79 -45.82 -10.03
C ALA A 486 -2.96 -44.81 -11.19
N PHE A 487 -3.89 -43.86 -11.10
CA PHE A 487 -4.04 -42.79 -12.10
C PHE A 487 -2.93 -41.75 -12.00
N THR A 488 -2.52 -41.39 -10.78
CA THR A 488 -1.44 -40.44 -10.59
C THR A 488 -0.10 -41.02 -11.05
N ASP A 489 0.15 -42.28 -10.73
CA ASP A 489 1.38 -43.00 -11.11
C ASP A 489 1.47 -43.18 -12.64
N ASP A 490 0.37 -43.54 -13.28
CA ASP A 490 0.30 -43.69 -14.75
C ASP A 490 0.57 -42.32 -15.42
N PHE A 491 -0.09 -41.26 -14.96
CA PHE A 491 0.16 -39.91 -15.44
C PHE A 491 1.60 -39.48 -15.27
N GLU A 492 2.18 -39.69 -14.08
CA GLU A 492 3.61 -39.35 -13.82
C GLU A 492 4.55 -40.10 -14.77
N ASN A 493 4.30 -41.36 -15.04
CA ASN A 493 5.15 -42.15 -15.92
C ASN A 493 5.09 -41.63 -17.37
N ILE A 494 3.88 -41.35 -17.89
CA ILE A 494 3.72 -40.78 -19.21
C ILE A 494 4.37 -39.37 -19.27
N TYR A 495 4.15 -38.55 -18.26
CA TYR A 495 4.71 -37.21 -18.20
C TYR A 495 6.24 -37.22 -18.14
N LYS A 496 6.85 -38.10 -17.32
CA LYS A 496 8.31 -38.28 -17.22
C LYS A 496 8.90 -38.73 -18.56
N GLN A 497 8.26 -39.65 -19.26
CA GLN A 497 8.71 -40.11 -20.58
C GLN A 497 8.72 -38.97 -21.60
N ARG A 498 7.67 -38.18 -21.64
CA ARG A 498 7.54 -37.04 -22.57
C ARG A 498 8.55 -35.93 -22.34
N TYR A 499 8.89 -35.68 -21.09
CA TYR A 499 9.81 -34.58 -20.67
C TYR A 499 11.21 -35.10 -20.31
N HIS A 500 11.57 -36.33 -20.68
CA HIS A 500 12.90 -36.94 -20.52
C HIS A 500 13.43 -36.83 -19.09
N ASN A 501 12.58 -36.98 -18.08
CA ASN A 501 12.91 -36.86 -16.64
C ASN A 501 13.45 -35.48 -16.18
N HIS A 502 13.37 -34.43 -17.02
CA HIS A 502 13.83 -33.08 -16.64
C HIS A 502 12.89 -32.33 -15.70
N THR A 503 11.63 -32.83 -15.57
CA THR A 503 10.60 -32.21 -14.74
C THR A 503 10.11 -33.18 -13.67
N LYS A 504 9.86 -32.63 -12.46
CA LYS A 504 9.27 -33.39 -11.34
C LYS A 504 7.86 -32.86 -11.06
N LEU A 505 6.91 -33.79 -10.86
CA LEU A 505 5.56 -33.50 -10.43
C LEU A 505 5.45 -33.65 -8.91
N PHE A 506 4.66 -32.76 -8.31
CA PHE A 506 4.25 -32.84 -6.90
C PHE A 506 2.74 -32.75 -6.82
N TRP A 507 2.10 -33.75 -6.24
CA TRP A 507 0.65 -33.78 -6.12
C TRP A 507 0.17 -32.92 -4.96
N LEU A 508 -0.74 -31.99 -5.24
CA LEU A 508 -1.39 -31.15 -4.24
C LEU A 508 -2.77 -31.74 -3.89
N HIS A 509 -2.77 -32.86 -3.17
CA HIS A 509 -3.98 -33.62 -2.85
C HIS A 509 -5.03 -32.78 -2.11
N GLY A 510 -4.62 -31.81 -1.29
CA GLY A 510 -5.54 -30.88 -0.62
C GLY A 510 -6.36 -29.97 -1.55
N LEU A 511 -5.97 -29.85 -2.84
CA LEU A 511 -6.74 -29.12 -3.85
C LEU A 511 -7.60 -30.01 -4.73
N SER A 512 -7.40 -31.32 -4.67
CA SER A 512 -8.11 -32.29 -5.50
C SER A 512 -9.60 -32.33 -5.16
N LYS A 513 -10.41 -32.49 -6.21
CA LYS A 513 -11.88 -32.60 -6.12
C LYS A 513 -12.33 -33.90 -6.71
N ILE A 514 -13.35 -34.49 -6.13
CA ILE A 514 -13.95 -35.74 -6.58
C ILE A 514 -15.44 -35.54 -6.75
N GLU A 515 -15.99 -36.07 -7.83
CA GLU A 515 -17.43 -36.28 -7.98
C GLU A 515 -17.78 -37.69 -7.51
N ILE A 516 -18.63 -37.78 -6.48
CA ILE A 516 -19.04 -39.02 -5.83
C ILE A 516 -20.47 -39.31 -6.21
N LYS A 517 -20.72 -40.54 -6.70
CA LYS A 517 -22.06 -41.08 -6.85
C LYS A 517 -22.34 -41.97 -5.65
N TYR A 518 -23.38 -41.69 -4.91
CA TYR A 518 -23.80 -42.49 -3.75
C TYR A 518 -24.78 -43.57 -4.16
N LEU A 519 -24.40 -44.82 -3.93
CA LEU A 519 -25.25 -46.00 -4.21
C LEU A 519 -26.00 -46.50 -2.98
N CYS A 520 -25.65 -46.01 -1.78
CA CYS A 520 -26.19 -46.41 -0.48
C CYS A 520 -27.54 -45.77 -0.12
N PHE A 521 -27.99 -44.77 -0.88
CA PHE A 521 -29.24 -44.06 -0.62
C PHE A 521 -30.34 -44.49 -1.59
N LYS A 522 -31.61 -44.26 -1.19
CA LYS A 522 -32.79 -44.58 -2.06
C LYS A 522 -32.73 -43.82 -3.41
N ASN A 523 -32.18 -42.58 -3.42
CA ASN A 523 -32.01 -41.80 -4.62
C ASN A 523 -30.55 -41.79 -5.01
N ASN A 524 -30.27 -41.74 -6.34
CA ASN A 524 -28.92 -41.57 -6.85
C ASN A 524 -28.44 -40.13 -6.67
N TYR A 525 -27.78 -39.87 -5.53
CA TYR A 525 -27.18 -38.58 -5.27
C TYR A 525 -25.76 -38.47 -5.83
N PHE A 526 -25.38 -37.24 -6.20
CA PHE A 526 -24.04 -36.92 -6.67
C PHE A 526 -23.52 -35.72 -5.85
N SER A 527 -22.33 -35.81 -5.32
CA SER A 527 -21.68 -34.68 -4.67
C SER A 527 -20.36 -34.30 -5.37
N LYS A 528 -20.05 -33.00 -5.35
CA LYS A 528 -18.70 -32.48 -5.59
C LYS A 528 -18.04 -32.24 -4.25
N SER A 529 -17.04 -33.06 -3.94
CA SER A 529 -16.37 -33.13 -2.64
C SER A 529 -14.88 -32.84 -2.78
N THR A 530 -14.20 -32.50 -1.68
CA THR A 530 -12.74 -32.52 -1.61
C THR A 530 -12.26 -33.98 -1.60
N LEU A 531 -10.99 -34.19 -1.99
CA LEU A 531 -10.39 -35.53 -1.87
C LEU A 531 -10.40 -35.97 -0.39
N LEU A 532 -10.09 -35.09 0.53
CA LEU A 532 -10.10 -35.40 1.96
C LEU A 532 -11.49 -35.83 2.44
N GLN A 533 -12.56 -35.15 2.03
CA GLN A 533 -13.93 -35.59 2.33
C GLN A 533 -14.24 -36.99 1.79
N PHE A 534 -13.78 -37.29 0.57
CA PHE A 534 -13.93 -38.63 0.00
C PHE A 534 -13.16 -39.69 0.81
N LEU A 535 -11.92 -39.42 1.22
CA LEU A 535 -11.13 -40.31 2.07
C LEU A 535 -11.80 -40.54 3.43
N ILE A 536 -12.34 -39.50 4.06
CA ILE A 536 -13.12 -39.60 5.29
C ILE A 536 -14.32 -40.54 5.11
N LEU A 537 -15.08 -40.39 4.04
CA LEU A 537 -16.22 -41.24 3.73
C LEU A 537 -15.80 -42.68 3.49
N LEU A 538 -14.69 -42.96 2.83
CA LEU A 538 -14.15 -44.30 2.62
C LEU A 538 -13.73 -44.96 3.96
N GLU A 539 -13.07 -44.25 4.84
CA GLU A 539 -12.66 -44.76 6.15
C GLU A 539 -13.89 -45.09 7.01
N ILE A 540 -14.91 -44.22 7.00
CA ILE A 540 -16.18 -44.48 7.72
C ILE A 540 -16.94 -45.65 7.09
N GLU A 541 -16.92 -45.83 5.77
CA GLU A 541 -17.53 -46.99 5.14
C GLU A 541 -16.87 -48.30 5.56
N LYS A 542 -15.53 -48.31 5.59
CA LYS A 542 -14.72 -49.46 5.96
C LYS A 542 -14.95 -49.90 7.43
N TYR A 543 -14.92 -48.97 8.34
CA TYR A 543 -14.97 -49.26 9.80
C TYR A 543 -16.33 -49.02 10.42
N LYS A 544 -17.33 -48.54 9.66
CA LYS A 544 -18.71 -48.20 10.04
C LYS A 544 -18.83 -47.04 11.02
N LYS A 545 -17.91 -46.90 11.99
CA LYS A 545 -17.89 -45.84 12.98
C LYS A 545 -16.45 -45.54 13.39
N LEU A 546 -16.03 -44.27 13.33
CA LEU A 546 -14.68 -43.85 13.65
C LEU A 546 -14.63 -42.48 14.33
N SER A 547 -13.66 -42.30 15.23
CA SER A 547 -13.35 -40.99 15.82
C SER A 547 -12.48 -40.13 14.88
N ILE A 548 -12.52 -38.81 15.06
CA ILE A 548 -11.76 -37.86 14.27
C ILE A 548 -10.26 -38.18 14.30
N ILE A 549 -9.71 -38.47 15.48
CA ILE A 549 -8.29 -38.85 15.64
C ILE A 549 -7.95 -40.05 14.76
N LYS A 550 -8.73 -41.12 14.83
CA LYS A 550 -8.47 -42.33 14.05
C LYS A 550 -8.60 -42.10 12.55
N ILE A 551 -9.55 -41.27 12.14
CA ILE A 551 -9.68 -40.87 10.72
C ILE A 551 -8.40 -40.11 10.27
N ALA A 552 -7.93 -39.16 11.08
CA ALA A 552 -6.74 -38.39 10.79
C ALA A 552 -5.47 -39.26 10.72
N GLU A 553 -5.32 -40.21 11.65
CA GLU A 553 -4.21 -41.18 11.68
C GLU A 553 -4.21 -42.08 10.43
N ASN A 554 -5.36 -42.64 10.06
CA ASN A 554 -5.49 -43.54 8.92
C ASN A 554 -5.20 -42.83 7.59
N ILE A 555 -5.64 -41.59 7.44
CA ILE A 555 -5.41 -40.79 6.26
C ILE A 555 -4.00 -40.17 6.28
N GLY A 556 -3.37 -40.04 7.46
CA GLY A 556 -2.05 -39.45 7.63
C GLY A 556 -2.05 -37.90 7.46
N CYS A 557 -3.07 -37.23 7.95
CA CYS A 557 -3.23 -35.77 7.86
C CYS A 557 -3.51 -35.14 9.24
N LYS A 558 -3.45 -33.80 9.30
CA LYS A 558 -3.73 -33.06 10.55
C LYS A 558 -5.20 -33.14 10.94
N VAL A 559 -5.47 -33.31 12.23
CA VAL A 559 -6.81 -33.39 12.82
C VAL A 559 -7.68 -32.17 12.45
N ASN A 560 -7.11 -30.98 12.47
CA ASN A 560 -7.85 -29.74 12.12
C ASN A 560 -8.41 -29.74 10.71
N LEU A 561 -7.73 -30.37 9.74
CA LEU A 561 -8.24 -30.48 8.36
C LEU A 561 -9.43 -31.45 8.28
N VAL A 562 -9.37 -32.55 9.05
CA VAL A 562 -10.49 -33.51 9.15
C VAL A 562 -11.70 -32.86 9.78
N LEU A 563 -11.52 -32.05 10.85
CA LEU A 563 -12.59 -31.29 11.49
C LEU A 563 -13.34 -30.39 10.51
N ASP A 564 -12.60 -29.60 9.72
CA ASP A 564 -13.20 -28.68 8.75
C ASP A 564 -14.01 -29.42 7.66
N ASP A 565 -13.50 -30.54 7.18
CA ASP A 565 -14.15 -31.32 6.13
C ASP A 565 -15.35 -32.14 6.65
N ILE A 566 -15.29 -32.68 7.86
CA ILE A 566 -16.45 -33.32 8.56
C ILE A 566 -17.55 -32.28 8.74
N TYR A 567 -17.20 -31.05 9.16
CA TYR A 567 -18.19 -29.98 9.30
C TYR A 567 -18.96 -29.75 7.99
N GLY A 568 -18.27 -29.76 6.85
CA GLY A 568 -18.90 -29.64 5.54
C GLY A 568 -19.79 -30.82 5.14
N LEU A 569 -19.50 -32.02 5.65
CA LEU A 569 -20.31 -33.22 5.40
C LEU A 569 -21.59 -33.24 6.25
N ILE A 570 -21.62 -32.57 7.40
CA ILE A 570 -22.76 -32.55 8.32
C ILE A 570 -23.61 -31.29 8.12
N PHE A 571 -23.01 -30.08 8.11
CA PHE A 571 -23.71 -28.81 8.20
C PHE A 571 -23.79 -28.03 6.88
N ASN A 572 -23.78 -28.70 5.76
CA ASN A 572 -23.80 -28.00 4.49
C ASN A 572 -25.16 -27.31 4.23
N PRO A 573 -25.18 -26.01 3.91
CA PRO A 573 -26.43 -25.27 3.65
C PRO A 573 -27.17 -25.72 2.38
N THR A 574 -26.57 -26.54 1.54
CA THR A 574 -27.25 -27.11 0.36
C THR A 574 -28.17 -28.30 0.72
N TYR A 575 -28.10 -28.81 1.96
CA TYR A 575 -29.00 -29.81 2.49
C TYR A 575 -30.30 -29.14 2.95
N ASN A 576 -31.43 -29.88 2.98
CA ASN A 576 -32.74 -29.30 3.28
C ASN A 576 -32.92 -28.93 4.76
N HIS A 577 -33.40 -27.69 5.07
CA HIS A 577 -33.21 -27.02 6.36
C HIS A 577 -34.41 -27.05 7.33
N GLN A 578 -35.40 -27.91 7.17
CA GLN A 578 -36.56 -27.79 8.08
C GLN A 578 -36.40 -28.42 9.49
N HIS A 579 -35.52 -29.38 9.75
CA HIS A 579 -35.21 -29.93 11.10
C HIS A 579 -33.74 -30.33 11.23
N LEU A 580 -33.06 -30.01 12.34
CA LEU A 580 -31.60 -30.05 12.47
C LEU A 580 -30.97 -31.41 12.76
N LYS A 581 -31.71 -32.42 13.14
CA LYS A 581 -31.17 -33.68 13.70
C LYS A 581 -30.76 -34.75 12.68
N ASP A 582 -31.26 -34.73 11.42
CA ASP A 582 -31.12 -35.90 10.53
C ASP A 582 -30.59 -35.56 9.13
N LYS A 583 -29.67 -34.63 8.98
CA LYS A 583 -29.57 -33.87 7.71
C LYS A 583 -28.27 -33.94 6.95
N GLY A 584 -27.16 -34.21 7.63
CA GLY A 584 -25.86 -34.35 6.99
C GLY A 584 -25.71 -35.73 6.34
N LEU A 585 -24.69 -35.88 5.51
CA LEU A 585 -24.23 -37.18 5.01
C LEU A 585 -23.71 -38.07 6.13
N LEU A 586 -23.25 -37.46 7.23
CA LEU A 586 -22.76 -38.14 8.44
C LEU A 586 -23.57 -37.71 9.65
N LEU A 587 -23.71 -38.65 10.58
CA LEU A 587 -24.18 -38.45 11.92
C LEU A 587 -23.00 -38.64 12.90
N GLY A 588 -23.12 -38.13 14.13
CA GLY A 588 -22.08 -38.28 15.16
C GLY A 588 -22.58 -37.99 16.56
N ASN A 589 -21.76 -38.29 17.57
CA ASN A 589 -22.04 -38.08 18.98
C ASN A 589 -21.50 -36.73 19.52
N PHE A 590 -21.53 -35.70 18.72
CA PHE A 590 -21.02 -34.34 19.01
C PHE A 590 -22.09 -33.44 19.66
N ASP A 591 -21.66 -32.29 20.19
CA ASP A 591 -22.57 -31.27 20.76
C ASP A 591 -23.28 -30.51 19.64
N GLU A 592 -24.52 -30.87 19.37
CA GLU A 592 -25.36 -30.28 18.32
C GLU A 592 -25.72 -28.80 18.60
N ASN A 593 -25.82 -28.40 19.89
CA ASN A 593 -26.23 -27.04 20.25
C ASN A 593 -25.14 -26.02 19.92
N ASN A 594 -23.89 -26.36 20.24
CA ASN A 594 -22.73 -25.51 20.00
C ASN A 594 -22.09 -25.74 18.60
N LYS A 595 -22.50 -26.79 17.89
CA LYS A 595 -21.90 -27.22 16.62
C LYS A 595 -20.38 -27.39 16.71
N THR A 596 -19.90 -27.88 17.85
CA THR A 596 -18.48 -28.10 18.11
C THR A 596 -18.17 -29.59 18.14
N PHE A 597 -17.00 -29.93 17.60
CA PHE A 597 -16.51 -31.31 17.61
C PHE A 597 -15.31 -31.44 18.55
N LYS A 598 -15.31 -32.56 19.32
CA LYS A 598 -14.13 -33.02 20.05
C LYS A 598 -13.39 -34.04 19.18
N GLU A 599 -12.10 -34.13 19.33
CA GLU A 599 -11.26 -35.08 18.59
C GLU A 599 -11.68 -36.54 18.78
N THR A 600 -12.30 -36.84 19.93
CA THR A 600 -12.82 -38.17 20.31
C THR A 600 -14.22 -38.46 19.78
N ASP A 601 -14.92 -37.48 19.22
CA ASP A 601 -16.28 -37.70 18.70
C ASP A 601 -16.25 -38.64 17.53
N GLU A 602 -17.21 -39.54 17.47
CA GLU A 602 -17.32 -40.60 16.48
C GLU A 602 -18.40 -40.29 15.45
N PHE A 603 -18.14 -40.68 14.23
CA PHE A 603 -19.02 -40.41 13.10
C PHE A 603 -19.33 -41.68 12.30
N TRP A 604 -20.54 -41.70 11.71
CA TRP A 604 -21.03 -42.79 10.87
C TRP A 604 -21.95 -42.27 9.76
N PHE A 605 -22.26 -43.10 8.75
CA PHE A 605 -23.12 -42.71 7.64
C PHE A 605 -24.58 -42.53 8.08
N ASN A 606 -25.21 -41.50 7.53
CA ASN A 606 -26.65 -41.25 7.65
C ASN A 606 -27.38 -41.91 6.48
N PHE A 607 -27.83 -43.13 6.61
CA PHE A 607 -28.56 -43.85 5.57
C PHE A 607 -29.93 -43.26 5.25
N ASP A 608 -30.50 -42.44 6.14
CA ASP A 608 -31.77 -41.73 5.95
C ASP A 608 -31.60 -40.35 5.31
N PHE A 609 -30.39 -40.04 4.84
CA PHE A 609 -30.10 -38.77 4.21
C PHE A 609 -31.05 -38.44 3.05
N LYS A 610 -31.59 -37.21 3.07
CA LYS A 610 -32.46 -36.67 2.04
C LYS A 610 -32.03 -35.27 1.63
N SER A 611 -31.96 -35.01 0.36
CA SER A 611 -31.70 -33.68 -0.20
C SER A 611 -32.69 -33.38 -1.33
N ASN A 612 -33.13 -32.14 -1.42
CA ASN A 612 -33.97 -31.65 -2.51
C ASN A 612 -33.23 -31.59 -3.85
N LYS A 613 -31.89 -31.66 -3.80
CA LYS A 613 -31.04 -31.62 -5.00
C LYS A 613 -30.34 -32.96 -5.15
N LEU A 614 -30.50 -33.58 -6.30
CA LEU A 614 -29.77 -34.80 -6.65
C LEU A 614 -28.25 -34.53 -6.82
N ARG A 615 -27.89 -33.29 -7.17
CA ARG A 615 -26.47 -32.85 -7.26
C ARG A 615 -26.21 -31.69 -6.32
N PHE A 616 -25.22 -31.83 -5.43
CA PHE A 616 -24.86 -30.83 -4.43
C PHE A 616 -23.35 -30.76 -4.19
N ASN A 617 -22.91 -29.73 -3.45
CA ASN A 617 -21.53 -29.54 -3.05
C ASN A 617 -21.40 -29.79 -1.56
N THR A 618 -20.41 -30.59 -1.13
CA THR A 618 -20.14 -30.85 0.30
C THR A 618 -19.19 -29.84 0.94
N LYS A 619 -18.76 -28.83 0.19
CA LYS A 619 -17.81 -27.84 0.66
C LYS A 619 -18.36 -27.04 1.84
N SER A 620 -17.65 -27.05 2.97
CA SER A 620 -18.03 -26.24 4.11
C SER A 620 -17.97 -24.75 3.77
N ILE A 621 -19.02 -24.02 4.11
CA ILE A 621 -19.05 -22.57 4.12
C ILE A 621 -18.80 -22.14 5.57
N LEU A 622 -17.58 -22.38 6.08
CA LEU A 622 -17.17 -21.72 7.31
C LEU A 622 -17.05 -20.22 6.99
N LYS A 623 -17.98 -19.42 7.50
CA LYS A 623 -17.74 -18.02 7.72
C LYS A 623 -16.55 -17.96 8.68
N LYS A 624 -15.42 -17.44 8.23
CA LYS A 624 -14.36 -17.01 9.15
C LYS A 624 -14.99 -15.99 10.09
N SER A 625 -15.13 -16.36 11.36
CA SER A 625 -15.38 -15.44 12.47
C SER A 625 -14.22 -14.45 12.57
#